data_12e197d9f72d28f00ba333c49a23ac0c
#
_entry.id   12e197d9f72d28f00ba333c49a23ac0c
#
_cell.length_a   1.000
_cell.length_b   1.000
_cell.length_c   1.000
_cell.angle_alpha   90.00
_cell.angle_beta   90.00
_cell.angle_gamma   90.00
#
_symmetry.space_group_name_H-M   'P 1'
#
loop_
_entity.id
_entity.type
_entity.pdbx_description
1 polymer ?
#
loop_
_entity_poly.entity_id
_entity_poly.type
_entity_poly.pdbx_seq_one_letter_code
_entity_poly.pdbx_strand_id
1 'polypeptide(L)'
;GVLHPITQGEWEVTDFVGLRGDKVYYISTESSPLKRDLYRVGLDGKHKERLTPGDGYYSIYPSADLSYYICEGGDSSAPGRTDVFNAAGKRVRTLYDNAPLKEALAEAGLPVREFFTFTTERGDELNGYMLKPLDFDPAKRYPVLLTQYSGPGSQQVAEGWGPDWEDALVTHGYIVVCVDPRGTGYRGEEFKKLTYGNLGRLEVEDQISTARYMA
;
A
#
# COMPACT_ATOMS: atom_id res chain seq x y z
N GLY A 1 -17.29 4.02 31.89
CA GLY A 1 -18.08 3.77 30.68
C GLY A 1 -17.66 2.42 30.07
N VAL A 2 -18.55 1.83 29.29
CA VAL A 2 -18.22 0.59 28.54
C VAL A 2 -17.74 1.02 27.15
N LEU A 3 -16.59 0.47 26.74
CA LEU A 3 -16.08 0.67 25.37
C LEU A 3 -16.62 -0.47 24.50
N HIS A 4 -17.16 -0.11 23.34
CA HIS A 4 -17.59 -1.05 22.33
C HIS A 4 -16.82 -0.79 21.03
N PRO A 5 -16.21 -1.81 20.41
CA PRO A 5 -15.58 -1.67 19.11
C PRO A 5 -16.67 -1.43 18.05
N ILE A 6 -16.48 -0.45 17.18
CA ILE A 6 -17.37 -0.17 16.05
C ILE A 6 -17.02 -1.08 14.86
N THR A 7 -15.75 -1.46 14.73
CA THR A 7 -15.23 -2.34 13.66
C THR A 7 -14.40 -3.46 14.26
N GLN A 8 -14.34 -4.60 13.57
CA GLN A 8 -13.56 -5.79 13.97
C GLN A 8 -12.99 -6.47 12.73
N GLY A 9 -11.77 -7.00 12.82
CA GLY A 9 -11.09 -7.75 11.76
C GLY A 9 -9.58 -7.81 11.96
N GLU A 10 -8.91 -8.61 11.15
CA GLU A 10 -7.44 -8.78 11.13
C GLU A 10 -6.79 -7.74 10.21
N TRP A 11 -7.06 -6.49 10.42
CA TRP A 11 -6.59 -5.34 9.64
C TRP A 11 -6.42 -4.13 10.54
N GLU A 12 -5.84 -3.07 10.04
CA GLU A 12 -5.61 -1.84 10.81
C GLU A 12 -6.50 -0.70 10.34
N VAL A 13 -7.06 0.06 11.29
CA VAL A 13 -7.53 1.43 11.07
C VAL A 13 -6.31 2.32 11.15
N THR A 14 -5.93 2.93 10.03
CA THR A 14 -4.74 3.78 9.97
C THR A 14 -5.03 5.20 10.38
N ASP A 15 -6.25 5.69 10.07
CA ASP A 15 -6.66 7.06 10.35
C ASP A 15 -8.15 7.15 10.70
N PHE A 16 -8.46 7.93 11.73
CA PHE A 16 -9.81 8.41 12.00
C PHE A 16 -10.03 9.72 11.24
N VAL A 17 -10.82 9.66 10.17
CA VAL A 17 -11.09 10.83 9.31
C VAL A 17 -12.11 11.77 9.95
N GLY A 18 -13.11 11.25 10.65
CA GLY A 18 -14.08 12.07 11.37
C GLY A 18 -15.45 11.43 11.57
N LEU A 19 -16.34 12.22 12.16
CA LEU A 19 -17.73 11.86 12.43
C LEU A 19 -18.67 12.84 11.73
N ARG A 20 -19.66 12.34 10.98
CA ARG A 20 -20.71 13.13 10.39
C ARG A 20 -22.09 12.47 10.64
N GLY A 21 -22.92 13.13 11.44
CA GLY A 21 -24.16 12.53 11.92
C GLY A 21 -23.88 11.30 12.78
N ASP A 22 -24.45 10.16 12.41
CA ASP A 22 -24.25 8.87 13.05
C ASP A 22 -23.19 7.99 12.33
N LYS A 23 -22.38 8.57 11.43
CA LYS A 23 -21.40 7.84 10.62
C LYS A 23 -19.98 8.22 10.98
N VAL A 24 -19.15 7.21 11.24
CA VAL A 24 -17.71 7.30 11.38
C VAL A 24 -17.04 7.08 10.03
N TYR A 25 -16.09 7.94 9.67
CA TYR A 25 -15.25 7.84 8.48
C TYR A 25 -13.82 7.52 8.93
N TYR A 26 -13.20 6.53 8.31
CA TYR A 26 -11.86 6.07 8.67
C TYR A 26 -11.13 5.48 7.46
N ILE A 27 -9.80 5.47 7.51
CA ILE A 27 -8.96 4.79 6.53
C ILE A 27 -8.50 3.49 7.14
N SER A 28 -8.51 2.41 6.35
CA SER A 28 -8.05 1.11 6.82
C SER A 28 -7.44 0.25 5.71
N THR A 29 -6.84 -0.85 6.16
CA THR A 29 -6.22 -1.88 5.31
C THR A 29 -7.14 -3.10 5.12
N GLU A 30 -8.46 -2.93 5.24
CA GLU A 30 -9.42 -4.03 5.15
C GLU A 30 -9.37 -4.79 3.82
N SER A 31 -9.08 -4.10 2.72
CA SER A 31 -8.99 -4.73 1.39
C SER A 31 -7.66 -5.44 1.17
N SER A 32 -6.58 -4.88 1.70
CA SER A 32 -5.22 -5.41 1.62
C SER A 32 -4.28 -4.60 2.53
N PRO A 33 -3.28 -5.21 3.16
CA PRO A 33 -2.24 -4.47 3.87
C PRO A 33 -1.44 -3.53 2.96
N LEU A 34 -1.44 -3.76 1.64
CA LEU A 34 -0.74 -2.94 0.65
C LEU A 34 -1.54 -1.74 0.18
N LYS A 35 -2.81 -1.60 0.60
CA LYS A 35 -3.76 -0.58 0.14
C LYS A 35 -4.24 0.32 1.27
N ARG A 36 -4.81 1.45 0.89
CA ARG A 36 -5.51 2.37 1.80
C ARG A 36 -6.85 2.73 1.20
N ASP A 37 -7.90 2.43 1.95
CA ASP A 37 -9.25 2.71 1.52
C ASP A 37 -10.01 3.53 2.57
N LEU A 38 -10.86 4.45 2.10
CA LEU A 38 -11.80 5.17 2.94
C LEU A 38 -13.05 4.31 3.15
N TYR A 39 -13.38 4.13 4.40
CA TYR A 39 -14.63 3.49 4.82
C TYR A 39 -15.51 4.44 5.61
N ARG A 40 -16.79 4.16 5.61
CA ARG A 40 -17.72 4.72 6.60
C ARG A 40 -18.53 3.60 7.22
N VAL A 41 -18.91 3.78 8.49
CA VAL A 41 -19.71 2.81 9.26
C VAL A 41 -20.62 3.57 10.24
N GLY A 42 -21.78 3.02 10.57
CA GLY A 42 -22.62 3.56 11.63
C GLY A 42 -21.98 3.44 13.01
N LEU A 43 -22.33 4.32 13.93
CA LEU A 43 -21.89 4.23 15.33
C LEU A 43 -22.31 2.90 16.01
N ASP A 44 -23.31 2.22 15.46
CA ASP A 44 -23.77 0.88 15.87
C ASP A 44 -22.98 -0.26 15.20
N GLY A 45 -21.93 0.05 14.42
CA GLY A 45 -21.13 -0.91 13.67
C GLY A 45 -21.79 -1.47 12.41
N LYS A 46 -22.98 -0.97 12.03
CA LYS A 46 -23.73 -1.44 10.85
C LYS A 46 -23.52 -0.52 9.66
N HIS A 47 -23.97 -1.02 8.49
CA HIS A 47 -23.92 -0.27 7.23
C HIS A 47 -22.51 0.23 6.88
N LYS A 48 -21.53 -0.68 7.03
CA LYS A 48 -20.16 -0.41 6.60
C LYS A 48 -20.07 -0.41 5.08
N GLU A 49 -19.44 0.62 4.52
CA GLU A 49 -19.26 0.82 3.09
C GLU A 49 -17.85 1.31 2.80
N ARG A 50 -17.22 0.79 1.74
CA ARG A 50 -16.01 1.35 1.17
C ARG A 50 -16.37 2.49 0.22
N LEU A 51 -15.73 3.64 0.35
CA LEU A 51 -16.04 4.87 -0.40
C LEU A 51 -14.99 5.21 -1.46
N THR A 52 -13.82 4.57 -1.43
CA THR A 52 -12.79 4.73 -2.47
C THR A 52 -13.16 3.97 -3.73
N PRO A 53 -12.85 4.51 -4.92
CA PRO A 53 -13.22 3.90 -6.19
C PRO A 53 -12.21 2.80 -6.59
N GLY A 54 -12.73 1.66 -7.02
CA GLY A 54 -11.90 0.61 -7.63
C GLY A 54 -10.88 -0.02 -6.69
N ASP A 55 -9.79 -0.49 -7.26
CA ASP A 55 -8.70 -1.17 -6.60
C ASP A 55 -7.44 -0.29 -6.65
N GLY A 56 -6.83 0.02 -5.50
CA GLY A 56 -5.68 0.92 -5.46
C GLY A 56 -5.32 1.42 -4.07
N TYR A 57 -4.36 2.33 -4.05
CA TYR A 57 -3.91 3.05 -2.86
C TYR A 57 -4.39 4.49 -2.93
N TYR A 58 -5.07 4.97 -1.87
CA TYR A 58 -5.72 6.28 -1.88
C TYR A 58 -5.32 7.14 -0.69
N SER A 59 -5.08 8.43 -0.98
CA SER A 59 -4.97 9.50 0.00
C SER A 59 -6.28 10.30 0.03
N ILE A 60 -6.76 10.61 1.24
CA ILE A 60 -8.06 11.24 1.44
C ILE A 60 -7.88 12.59 2.16
N TYR A 61 -8.45 13.63 1.58
CA TYR A 61 -8.43 14.98 2.13
C TYR A 61 -9.88 15.45 2.32
N PRO A 62 -10.42 15.35 3.54
CA PRO A 62 -11.82 15.69 3.81
C PRO A 62 -12.03 17.19 3.93
N SER A 63 -13.25 17.67 3.60
CA SER A 63 -13.71 18.99 4.02
C SER A 63 -13.98 18.98 5.55
N ALA A 64 -13.95 20.17 6.18
CA ALA A 64 -14.12 20.29 7.62
C ALA A 64 -15.43 19.69 8.17
N ASP A 65 -16.49 19.70 7.37
CA ASP A 65 -17.80 19.16 7.71
C ASP A 65 -18.06 17.75 7.16
N LEU A 66 -17.06 17.15 6.52
CA LEU A 66 -17.14 15.85 5.84
C LEU A 66 -18.25 15.75 4.76
N SER A 67 -18.71 16.89 4.23
CA SER A 67 -19.70 16.86 3.14
C SER A 67 -19.06 16.47 1.80
N TYR A 68 -17.75 16.72 1.66
CA TYR A 68 -16.94 16.34 0.51
C TYR A 68 -15.58 15.83 0.95
N TYR A 69 -14.91 15.12 0.06
CA TYR A 69 -13.50 14.78 0.19
C TYR A 69 -12.83 14.73 -1.17
N ILE A 70 -11.55 15.06 -1.20
CA ILE A 70 -10.69 14.79 -2.34
C ILE A 70 -10.11 13.39 -2.13
N CYS A 71 -10.16 12.57 -3.17
CA CYS A 71 -9.56 11.25 -3.23
C CYS A 71 -8.49 11.27 -4.31
N GLU A 72 -7.26 11.05 -3.91
CA GLU A 72 -6.11 10.99 -4.79
C GLU A 72 -5.52 9.59 -4.78
N GLY A 73 -5.27 9.01 -5.93
CA GLY A 73 -4.67 7.68 -6.05
C GLY A 73 -5.22 6.86 -7.18
N GLY A 74 -4.90 5.57 -7.13
CA GLY A 74 -5.23 4.56 -8.13
C GLY A 74 -4.37 3.33 -7.90
N ASP A 75 -4.30 2.46 -8.90
CA ASP A 75 -3.39 1.32 -8.89
C ASP A 75 -1.93 1.73 -9.11
N SER A 76 -1.01 0.79 -8.90
CA SER A 76 0.43 1.03 -8.99
C SER A 76 0.98 1.10 -10.42
N SER A 77 0.17 0.83 -11.44
CA SER A 77 0.64 0.72 -12.82
C SER A 77 0.76 2.07 -13.55
N ALA A 78 0.04 3.10 -13.08
CA ALA A 78 0.00 4.41 -13.73
C ALA A 78 -0.29 5.54 -12.74
N PRO A 79 0.01 6.81 -13.10
CA PRO A 79 -0.38 7.97 -12.31
C PRO A 79 -1.85 7.93 -11.94
N GLY A 80 -2.15 8.07 -10.66
CA GLY A 80 -3.51 8.06 -10.14
C GLY A 80 -4.35 9.25 -10.61
N ARG A 81 -5.57 9.33 -10.13
CA ARG A 81 -6.51 10.43 -10.37
C ARG A 81 -6.71 11.23 -9.10
N THR A 82 -7.08 12.50 -9.26
CA THR A 82 -7.54 13.34 -8.17
C THR A 82 -8.99 13.72 -8.43
N ASP A 83 -9.89 13.14 -7.69
CA ASP A 83 -11.33 13.31 -7.82
C ASP A 83 -11.96 13.91 -6.54
N VAL A 84 -13.02 14.69 -6.70
CA VAL A 84 -13.86 15.16 -5.60
C VAL A 84 -15.08 14.26 -5.48
N PHE A 85 -15.31 13.78 -4.28
CA PHE A 85 -16.47 12.97 -3.91
C PHE A 85 -17.33 13.68 -2.86
N ASN A 86 -18.62 13.39 -2.84
CA ASN A 86 -19.48 13.79 -1.73
C ASN A 86 -19.43 12.74 -0.59
N ALA A 87 -20.02 13.07 0.55
CA ALA A 87 -20.07 12.20 1.73
C ALA A 87 -20.68 10.80 1.49
N ALA A 88 -21.44 10.63 0.40
CA ALA A 88 -22.03 9.35 0.02
C ALA A 88 -21.13 8.50 -0.91
N GLY A 89 -19.90 8.95 -1.20
CA GLY A 89 -19.00 8.25 -2.12
C GLY A 89 -19.33 8.45 -3.60
N LYS A 90 -20.21 9.39 -3.93
CA LYS A 90 -20.49 9.72 -5.34
C LYS A 90 -19.47 10.75 -5.84
N ARG A 91 -18.75 10.43 -6.92
CA ARG A 91 -17.87 11.36 -7.59
C ARG A 91 -18.63 12.57 -8.13
N VAL A 92 -18.16 13.77 -7.75
CA VAL A 92 -18.75 15.07 -8.16
C VAL A 92 -18.03 15.59 -9.38
N ARG A 93 -16.70 15.55 -9.37
CA ARG A 93 -15.87 15.95 -10.51
C ARG A 93 -14.46 15.40 -10.40
N THR A 94 -13.76 15.35 -11.51
CA THR A 94 -12.32 15.12 -11.60
C THR A 94 -11.58 16.45 -11.53
N LEU A 95 -10.54 16.54 -10.73
CA LEU A 95 -9.60 17.67 -10.73
C LEU A 95 -8.45 17.41 -11.69
N TYR A 96 -7.83 16.21 -11.59
CA TYR A 96 -6.74 15.76 -12.44
C TYR A 96 -6.94 14.28 -12.79
N ASP A 97 -6.84 13.94 -14.06
CA ASP A 97 -6.86 12.56 -14.56
C ASP A 97 -5.47 12.06 -14.96
N ASN A 98 -4.49 12.99 -15.01
CA ASN A 98 -3.11 12.75 -15.40
C ASN A 98 -2.95 12.16 -16.83
N ALA A 99 -3.90 12.37 -17.73
CA ALA A 99 -3.85 11.81 -19.08
C ALA A 99 -2.56 12.16 -19.85
N PRO A 100 -2.09 13.45 -19.90
CA PRO A 100 -0.85 13.78 -20.59
C PRO A 100 0.39 13.08 -19.98
N LEU A 101 0.43 12.94 -18.65
CA LEU A 101 1.51 12.24 -17.97
C LEU A 101 1.50 10.74 -18.30
N LYS A 102 0.32 10.12 -18.33
CA LYS A 102 0.17 8.70 -18.71
C LYS A 102 0.66 8.45 -20.15
N GLU A 103 0.33 9.33 -21.07
CA GLU A 103 0.80 9.25 -22.46
C GLU A 103 2.34 9.35 -22.54
N ALA A 104 2.93 10.34 -21.88
CA ALA A 104 4.38 10.53 -21.86
C ALA A 104 5.12 9.33 -21.22
N LEU A 105 4.57 8.75 -20.15
CA LEU A 105 5.13 7.57 -19.50
C LEU A 105 5.00 6.31 -20.37
N ALA A 106 3.91 6.15 -21.10
CA ALA A 106 3.72 5.05 -22.03
C ALA A 106 4.73 5.11 -23.19
N GLU A 107 5.07 6.33 -23.67
CA GLU A 107 6.10 6.53 -24.69
C GLU A 107 7.52 6.30 -24.16
N ALA A 108 7.81 6.78 -22.93
CA ALA A 108 9.12 6.65 -22.32
C ALA A 108 9.43 5.20 -21.91
N GLY A 109 8.42 4.43 -21.54
CA GLY A 109 8.54 3.12 -20.93
C GLY A 109 9.17 3.23 -19.55
N LEU A 110 8.41 2.98 -18.51
CA LEU A 110 8.93 2.84 -17.15
C LEU A 110 8.74 1.43 -16.65
N PRO A 111 9.67 0.91 -15.84
CA PRO A 111 9.47 -0.36 -15.18
C PRO A 111 8.25 -0.28 -14.25
N VAL A 112 7.49 -1.37 -14.17
CA VAL A 112 6.31 -1.46 -13.30
C VAL A 112 6.65 -2.35 -12.12
N ARG A 113 6.23 -1.96 -10.92
CA ARG A 113 6.37 -2.79 -9.73
C ARG A 113 5.51 -4.03 -9.83
N GLU A 114 6.16 -5.19 -9.82
CA GLU A 114 5.50 -6.49 -9.74
C GLU A 114 5.39 -6.89 -8.27
N PHE A 115 4.20 -6.86 -7.71
CA PHE A 115 3.98 -7.27 -6.32
C PHE A 115 3.94 -8.79 -6.23
N PHE A 116 4.51 -9.31 -5.16
CA PHE A 116 4.52 -10.74 -4.86
C PHE A 116 4.42 -10.98 -3.36
N THR A 117 4.05 -12.20 -3.04
CA THR A 117 4.06 -12.72 -1.68
C THR A 117 4.83 -14.03 -1.68
N PHE A 118 5.64 -14.27 -0.67
CA PHE A 118 6.32 -15.54 -0.50
C PHE A 118 6.32 -15.97 0.97
N THR A 119 6.47 -17.26 1.18
CA THR A 119 6.55 -17.84 2.52
C THR A 119 8.00 -18.09 2.90
N THR A 120 8.41 -17.58 4.05
CA THR A 120 9.76 -17.82 4.60
C THR A 120 9.94 -19.30 5.00
N GLU A 121 11.17 -19.72 5.23
CA GLU A 121 11.49 -21.07 5.74
C GLU A 121 10.82 -21.39 7.10
N ARG A 122 10.35 -20.37 7.82
CA ARG A 122 9.64 -20.52 9.09
C ARG A 122 8.12 -20.55 8.97
N GLY A 123 7.59 -20.35 7.75
CA GLY A 123 6.17 -20.33 7.47
C GLY A 123 5.52 -18.96 7.55
N ASP A 124 6.28 -17.89 7.75
CA ASP A 124 5.77 -16.52 7.73
C ASP A 124 5.61 -16.04 6.28
N GLU A 125 4.46 -15.46 5.97
CA GLU A 125 4.19 -14.85 4.68
C GLU A 125 4.68 -13.40 4.67
N LEU A 126 5.45 -13.00 3.66
CA LEU A 126 5.98 -11.66 3.48
C LEU A 126 5.54 -11.09 2.13
N ASN A 127 5.26 -9.77 2.12
CA ASN A 127 4.93 -9.03 0.92
C ASN A 127 6.18 -8.33 0.37
N GLY A 128 6.32 -8.35 -0.95
CA GLY A 128 7.38 -7.66 -1.65
C GLY A 128 6.92 -7.07 -2.98
N TYR A 129 7.77 -6.25 -3.57
CA TYR A 129 7.70 -5.90 -4.98
C TYR A 129 9.07 -6.08 -5.62
N MET A 130 9.07 -6.25 -6.93
CA MET A 130 10.28 -6.20 -7.74
C MET A 130 10.07 -5.30 -8.96
N LEU A 131 11.17 -4.66 -9.35
CA LEU A 131 11.32 -3.92 -10.58
C LEU A 131 12.31 -4.66 -11.46
N LYS A 132 11.96 -4.88 -12.72
CA LYS A 132 12.80 -5.57 -13.71
C LYS A 132 13.14 -4.65 -14.88
N PRO A 133 14.31 -4.82 -15.52
CA PRO A 133 14.61 -4.16 -16.77
C PRO A 133 13.49 -4.35 -17.82
N LEU A 134 13.25 -3.33 -18.64
CA LEU A 134 12.21 -3.40 -19.68
C LEU A 134 12.46 -4.52 -20.71
N ASP A 135 13.73 -4.85 -20.92
CA ASP A 135 14.20 -5.94 -21.80
C ASP A 135 14.52 -7.21 -21.02
N PHE A 136 13.86 -7.42 -19.86
CA PHE A 136 14.09 -8.59 -19.01
C PHE A 136 13.92 -9.90 -19.78
N ASP A 137 14.96 -10.73 -19.72
CA ASP A 137 15.01 -12.06 -20.32
C ASP A 137 15.21 -13.11 -19.20
N PRO A 138 14.24 -13.99 -18.95
CA PRO A 138 14.36 -14.99 -17.88
C PRO A 138 15.47 -16.02 -18.10
N ALA A 139 16.07 -16.08 -19.29
CA ALA A 139 17.23 -16.94 -19.56
C ALA A 139 18.56 -16.31 -19.14
N LYS A 140 18.58 -15.03 -18.78
CA LYS A 140 19.76 -14.30 -18.34
C LYS A 140 19.84 -14.23 -16.82
N ARG A 141 21.06 -13.92 -16.33
CA ARG A 141 21.28 -13.60 -14.93
C ARG A 141 21.45 -12.09 -14.77
N TYR A 142 20.83 -11.56 -13.73
CA TYR A 142 20.85 -10.14 -13.40
C TYR A 142 21.42 -9.91 -12.00
N PRO A 143 22.17 -8.83 -11.77
CA PRO A 143 22.45 -8.41 -10.41
C PRO A 143 21.15 -7.99 -9.72
N VAL A 144 20.95 -8.44 -8.49
CA VAL A 144 19.77 -8.12 -7.68
C VAL A 144 20.20 -7.19 -6.54
N LEU A 145 19.53 -6.06 -6.42
CA LEU A 145 19.65 -5.17 -5.26
C LEU A 145 18.41 -5.36 -4.36
N LEU A 146 18.64 -5.77 -3.12
CA LEU A 146 17.62 -5.77 -2.09
C LEU A 146 17.62 -4.42 -1.39
N THR A 147 16.48 -3.74 -1.41
CA THR A 147 16.24 -2.49 -0.67
C THR A 147 15.33 -2.77 0.50
N GLN A 148 15.49 -2.03 1.59
CA GLN A 148 14.64 -2.19 2.76
C GLN A 148 14.85 -1.04 3.76
N TYR A 149 13.80 -0.75 4.52
CA TYR A 149 13.88 0.07 5.73
C TYR A 149 13.72 -0.79 6.98
N SER A 150 12.74 -1.69 6.99
CA SER A 150 12.47 -2.71 8.03
C SER A 150 12.21 -2.17 9.43
N GLY A 151 11.98 -0.87 9.59
CA GLY A 151 11.69 -0.28 10.91
C GLY A 151 10.34 -0.76 11.47
N PRO A 152 10.22 -0.91 12.80
CA PRO A 152 8.96 -1.33 13.42
C PRO A 152 7.79 -0.42 13.04
N GLY A 153 6.69 -1.02 12.59
CA GLY A 153 5.49 -0.28 12.17
C GLY A 153 5.64 0.51 10.86
N SER A 154 6.80 0.45 10.19
CA SER A 154 6.98 1.05 8.86
C SER A 154 6.40 0.18 7.76
N GLN A 155 6.26 0.75 6.56
CA GLN A 155 5.90 0.02 5.35
C GLN A 155 6.59 0.65 4.14
N GLN A 156 7.21 -0.18 3.30
CA GLN A 156 7.73 0.22 1.99
C GLN A 156 6.97 -0.44 0.85
N VAL A 157 6.44 -1.64 1.08
CA VAL A 157 5.69 -2.39 0.10
C VAL A 157 4.22 -1.97 0.15
N ALA A 158 3.87 -0.99 -0.69
CA ALA A 158 2.50 -0.48 -0.84
C ALA A 158 2.15 -0.29 -2.32
N GLU A 159 0.91 -0.56 -2.69
CA GLU A 159 0.43 -0.48 -4.07
C GLU A 159 0.16 0.96 -4.52
N GLY A 160 1.04 1.90 -4.14
CA GLY A 160 1.04 3.27 -4.64
C GLY A 160 1.86 3.40 -5.93
N TRP A 161 1.41 4.26 -6.82
CA TRP A 161 2.18 4.64 -8.00
C TRP A 161 3.19 5.74 -7.66
N GLY A 162 4.37 5.64 -8.25
CA GLY A 162 5.38 6.69 -8.23
C GLY A 162 6.74 6.13 -8.63
N PRO A 163 7.41 6.77 -9.63
CA PRO A 163 8.81 6.48 -9.91
C PRO A 163 9.70 6.92 -8.76
N ASP A 164 10.79 6.19 -8.55
CA ASP A 164 11.75 6.46 -7.49
C ASP A 164 13.17 6.25 -8.04
N TRP A 165 14.20 6.50 -7.23
CA TRP A 165 15.61 6.27 -7.57
C TRP A 165 15.91 4.82 -8.03
N GLU A 166 15.10 3.88 -7.58
CA GLU A 166 15.15 2.46 -7.97
C GLU A 166 14.99 2.26 -9.49
N ASP A 167 14.13 3.06 -10.13
CA ASP A 167 13.91 2.99 -11.58
C ASP A 167 15.20 3.27 -12.37
N ALA A 168 16.05 4.16 -11.86
CA ALA A 168 17.34 4.43 -12.49
C ALA A 168 18.27 3.21 -12.48
N LEU A 169 18.27 2.40 -11.41
CA LEU A 169 19.07 1.18 -11.35
C LEU A 169 18.56 0.12 -12.32
N VAL A 170 17.26 0.01 -12.47
CA VAL A 170 16.63 -0.93 -13.39
C VAL A 170 17.02 -0.61 -14.83
N THR A 171 17.12 0.67 -15.23
CA THR A 171 17.64 1.06 -16.56
C THR A 171 19.09 0.69 -16.78
N HIS A 172 19.85 0.41 -15.71
CA HIS A 172 21.24 -0.07 -15.76
C HIS A 172 21.35 -1.60 -15.64
N GLY A 173 20.23 -2.32 -15.81
CA GLY A 173 20.21 -3.78 -15.85
C GLY A 173 20.20 -4.47 -14.49
N TYR A 174 19.84 -3.76 -13.41
CA TYR A 174 19.59 -4.38 -12.11
C TYR A 174 18.14 -4.82 -11.99
N ILE A 175 17.91 -5.89 -11.24
CA ILE A 175 16.60 -6.15 -10.62
C ILE A 175 16.63 -5.52 -9.23
N VAL A 176 15.62 -4.71 -8.90
CA VAL A 176 15.47 -4.15 -7.55
C VAL A 176 14.31 -4.83 -6.86
N VAL A 177 14.53 -5.27 -5.64
CA VAL A 177 13.55 -6.00 -4.82
C VAL A 177 13.43 -5.31 -3.46
N CYS A 178 12.20 -5.09 -3.03
CA CYS A 178 11.91 -4.63 -1.68
C CYS A 178 10.93 -5.59 -1.01
N VAL A 179 11.20 -5.96 0.23
CA VAL A 179 10.34 -6.83 1.04
C VAL A 179 10.18 -6.21 2.42
N ASP A 180 8.95 -6.10 2.88
CA ASP A 180 8.62 -5.71 4.25
C ASP A 180 8.70 -6.95 5.16
N PRO A 181 9.68 -7.00 6.09
CA PRO A 181 9.86 -8.14 6.99
C PRO A 181 8.85 -8.12 8.14
N ARG A 182 8.90 -9.14 8.97
CA ARG A 182 8.17 -9.19 10.24
C ARG A 182 8.49 -7.98 11.11
N GLY A 183 7.47 -7.45 11.80
CA GLY A 183 7.56 -6.23 12.60
C GLY A 183 7.17 -4.96 11.87
N THR A 184 6.99 -5.00 10.54
CA THR A 184 6.44 -3.87 9.78
C THR A 184 4.94 -3.68 10.06
N GLY A 185 4.39 -2.53 9.69
CA GLY A 185 3.02 -2.15 9.99
C GLY A 185 1.97 -2.67 9.01
N TYR A 186 0.73 -2.31 9.30
CA TYR A 186 -0.44 -2.46 8.43
C TYR A 186 -0.93 -3.90 8.22
N ARG A 187 -0.41 -4.84 9.01
CA ARG A 187 -0.81 -6.26 9.03
C ARG A 187 -1.37 -6.69 10.39
N GLY A 188 -1.77 -5.73 11.21
CA GLY A 188 -2.28 -5.94 12.55
C GLY A 188 -1.19 -5.90 13.64
N GLU A 189 -1.66 -5.70 14.88
CA GLU A 189 -0.78 -5.49 16.04
C GLU A 189 0.12 -6.70 16.36
N GLU A 190 -0.35 -7.92 16.14
CA GLU A 190 0.44 -9.13 16.39
C GLU A 190 1.66 -9.17 15.47
N PHE A 191 1.48 -8.96 14.18
CA PHE A 191 2.58 -8.94 13.21
C PHE A 191 3.56 -7.80 13.50
N LYS A 192 3.06 -6.60 13.77
CA LYS A 192 3.87 -5.43 14.08
C LYS A 192 4.71 -5.61 15.35
N LYS A 193 4.20 -6.33 16.34
CA LYS A 193 4.88 -6.54 17.63
C LYS A 193 5.86 -7.72 17.66
N LEU A 194 6.01 -8.47 16.56
CA LEU A 194 6.93 -9.62 16.52
C LEU A 194 8.37 -9.24 16.84
N THR A 195 8.79 -8.03 16.55
CA THR A 195 10.14 -7.52 16.81
C THR A 195 10.26 -6.73 18.12
N TYR A 196 9.16 -6.65 18.92
CA TYR A 196 9.16 -5.90 20.18
C TYR A 196 10.21 -6.42 21.15
N GLY A 197 11.10 -5.55 21.61
CA GLY A 197 12.19 -5.88 22.53
C GLY A 197 13.34 -6.70 21.93
N ASN A 198 13.29 -7.02 20.62
CA ASN A 198 14.34 -7.81 19.95
C ASN A 198 14.50 -7.42 18.48
N LEU A 199 14.92 -6.17 18.26
CA LEU A 199 15.16 -5.62 16.93
C LEU A 199 16.37 -6.27 16.25
N GLY A 200 16.32 -6.34 14.92
CA GLY A 200 17.42 -6.77 14.05
C GLY A 200 17.46 -8.27 13.76
N ARG A 201 16.90 -9.12 14.61
CA ARG A 201 16.98 -10.57 14.42
C ARG A 201 16.02 -11.07 13.34
N LEU A 202 14.73 -10.80 13.50
CA LEU A 202 13.72 -11.28 12.56
C LEU A 202 13.85 -10.57 11.21
N GLU A 203 14.15 -9.29 11.23
CA GLU A 203 14.37 -8.49 10.02
C GLU A 203 15.53 -9.06 9.17
N VAL A 204 16.66 -9.44 9.81
CA VAL A 204 17.79 -10.06 9.11
C VAL A 204 17.45 -11.45 8.60
N GLU A 205 16.76 -12.28 9.39
CA GLU A 205 16.30 -13.61 8.97
C GLU A 205 15.41 -13.51 7.72
N ASP A 206 14.49 -12.56 7.69
CA ASP A 206 13.56 -12.36 6.59
C ASP A 206 14.26 -11.84 5.32
N GLN A 207 15.25 -10.94 5.46
CA GLN A 207 16.04 -10.48 4.32
C GLN A 207 16.93 -11.61 3.75
N ILE A 208 17.46 -12.50 4.60
CA ILE A 208 18.17 -13.70 4.14
C ILE A 208 17.21 -14.64 3.39
N SER A 209 16.00 -14.84 3.90
CA SER A 209 14.96 -15.65 3.22
C SER A 209 14.59 -15.02 1.87
N THR A 210 14.47 -13.69 1.81
CA THR A 210 14.24 -12.96 0.55
C THR A 210 15.36 -13.21 -0.45
N ALA A 211 16.62 -13.10 -0.02
CA ALA A 211 17.77 -13.33 -0.90
C ALA A 211 17.79 -14.78 -1.45
N ARG A 212 17.42 -15.76 -0.64
CA ARG A 212 17.29 -17.15 -1.09
C ARG A 212 16.13 -17.39 -2.05
N TYR A 213 15.00 -16.70 -1.81
CA TYR A 213 13.84 -16.76 -2.70
C TYR A 213 14.15 -16.20 -4.10
N MET A 214 15.06 -15.21 -4.18
CA MET A 214 15.47 -14.57 -5.43
C MET A 214 16.61 -15.31 -6.16
N ALA A 215 17.26 -16.30 -5.56
CA ALA A 215 18.40 -17.02 -6.13
C ALA A 215 17.97 -18.20 -7.01
#